data_730bd012105cf7675d412291186a44db
#
_entry.id   730bd012105cf7675d412291186a44db
#
_cell.length_a   1.000
_cell.length_b   1.000
_cell.length_c   1.000
_cell.angle_alpha   90.00
_cell.angle_beta   90.00
_cell.angle_gamma   90.00
#
_symmetry.space_group_name_H-M   'P 1'
#
loop_
_entity.id
_entity.type
_entity.pdbx_description
1 polymer ?
#
loop_
_entity_poly.entity_id
_entity_poly.type
_entity_poly.pdbx_seq_one_letter_code
_entity_poly.pdbx_strand_id
1 'polypeptide(L)'
;IIKESEIGNPRYFSIDGNHFLTWDLLHSINEFYTIYPFLKGEKWKIIEIGPGYGRLAFLFAKVAEILNLPKLHYTIVDIPPTVAICSKYFSLISNELPLLDIKYYEKNRGASTNNRNPRNHTIEFILPHQFETISDSYYNACFNISSFHEMPAEVIKKYFDLIDHKLMRGGILYTKQWGDNADDLTKYNLTSLNSYP
;
A
#
# COMPACT_ATOMS: atom_id res chain seq x y z
N ILE A 1 -4.24 -13.40 -16.59
CA ILE A 1 -3.04 -13.64 -15.76
C ILE A 1 -2.40 -12.28 -15.52
N ILE A 2 -2.11 -11.96 -14.26
CA ILE A 2 -1.38 -10.75 -13.90
C ILE A 2 0.08 -10.99 -14.25
N LYS A 3 0.64 -10.11 -15.06
CA LYS A 3 2.07 -10.09 -15.40
C LYS A 3 2.69 -8.88 -14.69
N GLU A 4 3.80 -9.08 -14.03
CA GLU A 4 4.61 -7.99 -13.49
C GLU A 4 5.29 -7.21 -14.62
N SER A 5 5.49 -5.91 -14.38
CA SER A 5 6.24 -5.07 -15.32
C SER A 5 7.70 -5.53 -15.45
N GLU A 6 8.25 -5.43 -16.64
CA GLU A 6 9.67 -5.72 -16.91
C GLU A 6 10.61 -4.59 -16.44
N ILE A 7 10.05 -3.48 -16.00
CA ILE A 7 10.81 -2.35 -15.44
C ILE A 7 11.51 -2.78 -14.15
N GLY A 8 12.80 -2.54 -14.07
CA GLY A 8 13.65 -3.00 -12.96
C GLY A 8 14.31 -4.35 -13.20
N ASN A 9 14.08 -4.98 -14.36
CA ASN A 9 14.65 -6.28 -14.73
C ASN A 9 14.44 -7.35 -13.64
N PRO A 10 13.18 -7.64 -13.26
CA PRO A 10 12.87 -8.57 -12.20
C PRO A 10 13.30 -10.00 -12.54
N ARG A 11 13.69 -10.75 -11.52
CA ARG A 11 14.07 -12.16 -11.70
C ARG A 11 12.83 -13.04 -11.66
N TYR A 12 12.52 -13.65 -12.79
CA TYR A 12 11.40 -14.55 -12.94
C TYR A 12 11.78 -16.00 -12.64
N PHE A 13 10.84 -16.76 -12.10
CA PHE A 13 10.86 -18.22 -12.09
C PHE A 13 9.63 -18.75 -12.83
N SER A 14 9.76 -19.94 -13.43
CA SER A 14 8.66 -20.59 -14.11
C SER A 14 7.86 -21.45 -13.14
N ILE A 15 6.52 -21.39 -13.24
CA ILE A 15 5.62 -22.25 -12.48
C ILE A 15 5.37 -23.57 -13.22
N ASP A 16 5.13 -23.50 -14.52
CA ASP A 16 4.70 -24.63 -15.35
C ASP A 16 5.32 -24.62 -16.75
N GLY A 17 6.44 -23.93 -16.93
CA GLY A 17 7.11 -23.74 -18.21
C GLY A 17 6.52 -22.63 -19.09
N ASN A 18 5.28 -22.19 -18.84
CA ASN A 18 4.58 -21.17 -19.63
C ASN A 18 4.27 -19.90 -18.84
N HIS A 19 4.18 -20.02 -17.51
CA HIS A 19 3.88 -18.90 -16.62
C HIS A 19 5.09 -18.53 -15.79
N PHE A 20 5.38 -17.23 -15.75
CA PHE A 20 6.54 -16.67 -15.05
C PHE A 20 6.06 -15.69 -14.01
N LEU A 21 6.58 -15.81 -12.78
CA LEU A 21 6.35 -14.91 -11.67
C LEU A 21 7.67 -14.50 -11.03
N THR A 22 7.64 -13.37 -10.33
CA THR A 22 8.69 -13.03 -9.37
C THR A 22 8.28 -13.42 -7.96
N TRP A 23 9.24 -13.51 -7.06
CA TRP A 23 8.94 -13.69 -5.63
C TRP A 23 8.12 -12.53 -5.07
N ASP A 24 8.40 -11.30 -5.52
CA ASP A 24 7.69 -10.10 -5.08
C ASP A 24 6.22 -10.14 -5.50
N LEU A 25 5.93 -10.54 -6.73
CA LEU A 25 4.55 -10.69 -7.19
C LEU A 25 3.83 -11.82 -6.44
N LEU A 26 4.50 -12.95 -6.20
CA LEU A 26 3.93 -14.07 -5.44
C LEU A 26 3.58 -13.66 -4.00
N HIS A 27 4.48 -12.94 -3.33
CA HIS A 27 4.22 -12.38 -2.00
C HIS A 27 3.05 -11.40 -2.02
N SER A 28 3.00 -10.50 -3.00
CA SER A 28 1.90 -9.55 -3.15
C SER A 28 0.56 -10.23 -3.39
N ILE A 29 0.54 -11.31 -4.18
CA ILE A 29 -0.67 -12.12 -4.41
C ILE A 29 -1.14 -12.75 -3.10
N ASN A 30 -0.24 -13.33 -2.31
CA ASN A 30 -0.59 -13.92 -1.01
C ASN A 30 -1.13 -12.87 -0.04
N GLU A 31 -0.48 -11.71 0.03
CA GLU A 31 -0.90 -10.58 0.85
C GLU A 31 -2.27 -10.06 0.41
N PHE A 32 -2.50 -9.90 -0.90
CA PHE A 32 -3.79 -9.51 -1.44
C PHE A 32 -4.91 -10.47 -1.04
N TYR A 33 -4.71 -11.78 -1.22
CA TYR A 33 -5.73 -12.78 -0.85
C TYR A 33 -5.99 -12.81 0.67
N THR A 34 -4.99 -12.51 1.49
CA THR A 34 -5.16 -12.39 2.93
C THR A 34 -6.01 -11.17 3.30
N ILE A 35 -5.82 -10.06 2.61
CA ILE A 35 -6.45 -8.77 2.92
C ILE A 35 -7.85 -8.64 2.29
N TYR A 36 -8.00 -9.11 1.04
CA TYR A 36 -9.18 -8.90 0.21
C TYR A 36 -10.51 -9.24 0.90
N PRO A 37 -10.66 -10.34 1.67
CA PRO A 37 -11.92 -10.68 2.34
C PRO A 37 -12.41 -9.63 3.34
N PHE A 38 -11.51 -8.79 3.83
CA PHE A 38 -11.80 -7.76 4.83
C PHE A 38 -12.08 -6.38 4.20
N LEU A 39 -11.77 -6.19 2.92
CA LEU A 39 -12.05 -4.95 2.22
C LEU A 39 -13.52 -4.88 1.84
N LYS A 40 -14.22 -3.90 2.38
CA LYS A 40 -15.67 -3.72 2.19
C LYS A 40 -15.97 -2.37 1.54
N GLY A 41 -17.18 -2.28 0.96
CA GLY A 41 -17.71 -1.03 0.41
C GLY A 41 -17.32 -0.77 -1.05
N GLU A 42 -17.87 0.33 -1.59
CA GLU A 42 -17.76 0.69 -3.01
C GLU A 42 -16.48 1.48 -3.35
N LYS A 43 -15.71 1.87 -2.33
CA LYS A 43 -14.45 2.59 -2.50
C LYS A 43 -13.43 2.04 -1.52
N TRP A 44 -12.28 1.66 -2.04
CA TRP A 44 -11.15 1.22 -1.23
C TRP A 44 -10.19 2.38 -1.05
N LYS A 45 -10.14 2.90 0.15
CA LYS A 45 -9.18 3.91 0.58
C LYS A 45 -8.12 3.23 1.43
N ILE A 46 -7.00 2.96 0.83
CA ILE A 46 -5.90 2.20 1.44
C ILE A 46 -4.72 3.12 1.66
N ILE A 47 -4.02 2.92 2.75
CA ILE A 47 -2.72 3.55 2.99
C ILE A 47 -1.68 2.47 3.27
N GLU A 48 -0.51 2.58 2.63
CA GLU A 48 0.64 1.70 2.86
C GLU A 48 1.82 2.52 3.34
N ILE A 49 2.40 2.11 4.48
CA ILE A 49 3.57 2.72 5.10
C ILE A 49 4.79 1.89 4.77
N GLY A 50 5.77 2.48 4.11
CA GLY A 50 6.99 1.79 3.68
C GLY A 50 6.79 0.77 2.56
N PRO A 51 6.18 1.15 1.41
CA PRO A 51 5.89 0.23 0.30
C PRO A 51 7.11 -0.20 -0.52
N GLY A 52 8.28 0.40 -0.28
CA GLY A 52 9.42 0.24 -1.16
C GLY A 52 9.12 0.78 -2.56
N TYR A 53 9.31 -0.02 -3.61
CA TYR A 53 8.98 0.40 -4.98
C TYR A 53 7.48 0.33 -5.31
N GLY A 54 6.63 -0.17 -4.41
CA GLY A 54 5.17 -0.17 -4.56
C GLY A 54 4.58 -1.45 -5.14
N ARG A 55 5.21 -2.62 -4.90
CA ARG A 55 4.79 -3.92 -5.46
C ARG A 55 3.33 -4.28 -5.14
N LEU A 56 2.89 -4.05 -3.88
CA LEU A 56 1.52 -4.37 -3.46
C LEU A 56 0.52 -3.37 -4.07
N ALA A 57 0.86 -2.08 -4.09
CA ALA A 57 0.06 -1.05 -4.73
C ALA A 57 -0.12 -1.32 -6.24
N PHE A 58 0.93 -1.79 -6.93
CA PHE A 58 0.84 -2.24 -8.32
C PHE A 58 -0.18 -3.38 -8.48
N LEU A 59 -0.09 -4.41 -7.62
CA LEU A 59 -1.02 -5.54 -7.68
C LEU A 59 -2.47 -5.08 -7.44
N PHE A 60 -2.72 -4.24 -6.43
CA PHE A 60 -4.05 -3.69 -6.17
C PHE A 60 -4.60 -2.93 -7.37
N ALA A 61 -3.78 -2.09 -8.01
CA ALA A 61 -4.20 -1.36 -9.22
C ALA A 61 -4.53 -2.31 -10.37
N LYS A 62 -3.67 -3.29 -10.66
CA LYS A 62 -3.91 -4.31 -11.71
C LYS A 62 -5.17 -5.12 -11.46
N VAL A 63 -5.37 -5.62 -10.24
CA VAL A 63 -6.54 -6.41 -9.89
C VAL A 63 -7.81 -5.56 -9.98
N ALA A 64 -7.75 -4.31 -9.52
CA ALA A 64 -8.89 -3.41 -9.58
C ALA A 64 -9.33 -3.13 -11.02
N GLU A 65 -8.39 -2.99 -11.96
CA GLU A 65 -8.70 -2.84 -13.39
C GLU A 65 -9.26 -4.12 -14.01
N ILE A 66 -8.59 -5.27 -13.80
CA ILE A 66 -8.96 -6.55 -14.43
C ILE A 66 -10.33 -7.03 -13.97
N LEU A 67 -10.61 -6.93 -12.68
CA LEU A 67 -11.85 -7.43 -12.06
C LEU A 67 -12.95 -6.37 -11.97
N ASN A 68 -12.71 -5.17 -12.49
CA ASN A 68 -13.62 -4.02 -12.38
C ASN A 68 -14.09 -3.80 -10.93
N LEU A 69 -13.15 -3.84 -9.99
CA LEU A 69 -13.38 -3.70 -8.56
C LEU A 69 -13.81 -2.28 -8.19
N PRO A 70 -14.25 -2.07 -6.94
CA PRO A 70 -14.54 -0.75 -6.43
C PRO A 70 -13.41 0.25 -6.66
N LYS A 71 -13.75 1.53 -6.72
CA LYS A 71 -12.77 2.60 -6.93
C LYS A 71 -11.66 2.54 -5.88
N LEU A 72 -10.42 2.40 -6.35
CA LEU A 72 -9.23 2.36 -5.48
C LEU A 72 -8.65 3.78 -5.31
N HIS A 73 -8.41 4.16 -4.06
CA HIS A 73 -7.52 5.26 -3.68
C HIS A 73 -6.43 4.67 -2.79
N TYR A 74 -5.24 4.53 -3.33
CA TYR A 74 -4.10 3.93 -2.64
C TYR A 74 -3.07 5.01 -2.31
N THR A 75 -2.89 5.28 -1.02
CA THR A 75 -1.93 6.27 -0.53
C THR A 75 -0.64 5.59 -0.11
N ILE A 76 0.46 6.07 -0.60
CA ILE A 76 1.82 5.60 -0.33
C ILE A 76 2.52 6.60 0.57
N VAL A 77 2.97 6.14 1.74
CA VAL A 77 3.75 6.92 2.71
C VAL A 77 5.14 6.35 2.81
N ASP A 78 6.14 7.15 2.47
CA ASP A 78 7.55 6.76 2.65
C ASP A 78 8.45 8.00 2.74
N ILE A 79 9.71 7.78 3.08
CA ILE A 79 10.74 8.83 3.07
C ILE A 79 11.02 9.33 1.64
N PRO A 80 11.49 10.57 1.47
CA PRO A 80 11.63 11.18 0.15
C PRO A 80 12.36 10.35 -0.91
N PRO A 81 13.50 9.68 -0.61
CA PRO A 81 14.19 8.87 -1.61
C PRO A 81 13.33 7.72 -2.14
N THR A 82 12.63 7.01 -1.25
CA THR A 82 11.78 5.87 -1.61
C THR A 82 10.55 6.33 -2.38
N VAL A 83 9.90 7.43 -1.94
CA VAL A 83 8.79 8.06 -2.70
C VAL A 83 9.22 8.42 -4.11
N ALA A 84 10.42 8.98 -4.29
CA ALA A 84 10.93 9.32 -5.62
C ALA A 84 11.11 8.08 -6.51
N ILE A 85 11.66 6.99 -5.98
CA ILE A 85 11.84 5.71 -6.70
C ILE A 85 10.47 5.12 -7.06
N CYS A 86 9.58 5.02 -6.09
CA CYS A 86 8.25 4.45 -6.26
C CYS A 86 7.42 5.24 -7.28
N SER A 87 7.40 6.56 -7.17
CA SER A 87 6.67 7.43 -8.10
C SER A 87 7.25 7.35 -9.52
N LYS A 88 8.58 7.25 -9.65
CA LYS A 88 9.21 7.04 -10.95
C LYS A 88 8.82 5.69 -11.55
N TYR A 89 8.80 4.62 -10.76
CA TYR A 89 8.33 3.31 -11.19
C TYR A 89 6.91 3.40 -11.77
N PHE A 90 5.95 3.94 -11.02
CA PHE A 90 4.57 4.10 -11.51
C PHE A 90 4.46 4.99 -12.76
N SER A 91 5.29 6.02 -12.87
CA SER A 91 5.37 6.84 -14.08
C SER A 91 5.81 6.01 -15.31
N LEU A 92 6.78 5.13 -15.14
CA LEU A 92 7.31 4.29 -16.23
C LEU A 92 6.31 3.20 -16.67
N ILE A 93 5.53 2.66 -15.74
CA ILE A 93 4.52 1.62 -16.03
C ILE A 93 3.13 2.17 -16.30
N SER A 94 2.97 3.48 -16.45
CA SER A 94 1.65 4.14 -16.62
C SER A 94 0.85 3.58 -17.80
N ASN A 95 1.50 3.17 -18.87
CA ASN A 95 0.85 2.52 -20.02
C ASN A 95 0.30 1.11 -19.70
N GLU A 96 0.82 0.47 -18.66
CA GLU A 96 0.35 -0.83 -18.18
C GLU A 96 -0.85 -0.73 -17.24
N LEU A 97 -1.16 0.50 -16.77
CA LEU A 97 -2.22 0.82 -15.82
C LEU A 97 -3.07 2.01 -16.35
N PRO A 98 -3.79 1.83 -17.45
CA PRO A 98 -4.47 2.93 -18.15
C PRO A 98 -5.58 3.61 -17.34
N LEU A 99 -6.12 2.95 -16.31
CA LEU A 99 -7.14 3.52 -15.43
C LEU A 99 -6.55 4.11 -14.14
N LEU A 100 -5.23 4.22 -14.04
CA LEU A 100 -4.55 4.74 -12.86
C LEU A 100 -4.17 6.21 -13.00
N ASP A 101 -4.62 7.03 -12.07
CA ASP A 101 -4.16 8.42 -11.87
C ASP A 101 -3.07 8.45 -10.81
N ILE A 102 -1.94 9.08 -11.14
CA ILE A 102 -0.84 9.32 -10.19
C ILE A 102 -0.96 10.72 -9.63
N LYS A 103 -0.88 10.87 -8.30
CA LYS A 103 -1.00 12.14 -7.60
C LYS A 103 0.11 12.31 -6.57
N TYR A 104 0.43 13.57 -6.31
CA TYR A 104 1.23 13.99 -5.17
C TYR A 104 0.35 14.80 -4.24
N TYR A 105 0.55 14.64 -2.94
CA TYR A 105 -0.24 15.34 -1.94
C TYR A 105 -0.04 16.86 -2.02
N GLU A 106 -1.16 17.59 -2.11
CA GLU A 106 -1.21 19.05 -2.03
C GLU A 106 -2.17 19.46 -0.91
N LYS A 107 -1.65 20.13 0.11
CA LYS A 107 -2.38 20.49 1.35
C LYS A 107 -3.70 21.26 1.13
N ASN A 108 -3.85 21.94 0.00
CA ASN A 108 -4.98 22.84 -0.30
C ASN A 108 -5.83 22.38 -1.48
N ARG A 109 -5.92 21.11 -1.77
CA ARG A 109 -6.88 20.64 -2.75
C ARG A 109 -8.31 20.74 -2.22
N GLY A 110 -8.88 21.95 -2.31
CA GLY A 110 -10.31 22.06 -2.59
C GLY A 110 -10.60 21.19 -3.80
N ALA A 111 -11.73 20.47 -3.78
CA ALA A 111 -12.12 19.49 -4.79
C ALA A 111 -11.78 19.98 -6.21
N SER A 112 -10.62 19.62 -6.73
CA SER A 112 -10.26 19.88 -8.11
C SER A 112 -11.10 18.95 -8.97
N THR A 113 -12.20 19.49 -9.43
CA THR A 113 -13.16 18.86 -10.33
C THR A 113 -12.66 18.86 -11.78
N ASN A 114 -11.39 18.58 -12.00
CA ASN A 114 -10.95 18.35 -13.36
C ASN A 114 -11.49 17.01 -13.82
N ASN A 115 -12.39 17.05 -14.77
CA ASN A 115 -13.04 16.00 -15.56
C ASN A 115 -12.19 14.74 -15.75
N ARG A 116 -12.03 13.94 -14.67
CA ARG A 116 -11.38 12.66 -14.74
C ARG A 116 -12.46 11.61 -14.75
N ASN A 117 -12.25 10.60 -15.58
CA ASN A 117 -13.14 9.47 -15.69
C ASN A 117 -13.47 8.96 -14.27
N PRO A 118 -14.75 8.85 -13.87
CA PRO A 118 -15.14 8.41 -12.53
C PRO A 118 -14.67 7.00 -12.19
N ARG A 119 -14.22 6.24 -13.17
CA ARG A 119 -13.66 4.89 -13.02
C ARG A 119 -12.16 4.87 -12.72
N ASN A 120 -11.46 6.01 -12.75
CA ASN A 120 -10.03 6.00 -12.51
C ASN A 120 -9.69 5.65 -11.07
N HIS A 121 -8.80 4.69 -10.91
CA HIS A 121 -8.10 4.42 -9.67
C HIS A 121 -7.06 5.51 -9.39
N THR A 122 -6.63 5.66 -8.15
CA THR A 122 -5.65 6.70 -7.80
C THR A 122 -4.56 6.09 -6.93
N ILE A 123 -3.30 6.36 -7.26
CA ILE A 123 -2.17 6.25 -6.34
C ILE A 123 -1.73 7.66 -5.96
N GLU A 124 -1.67 7.92 -4.66
CA GLU A 124 -1.24 9.20 -4.09
C GLU A 124 0.02 9.01 -3.27
N PHE A 125 1.03 9.84 -3.53
CA PHE A 125 2.31 9.84 -2.81
C PHE A 125 2.32 10.94 -1.77
N ILE A 126 2.64 10.56 -0.51
CA ILE A 126 2.78 11.50 0.61
C ILE A 126 4.06 11.22 1.38
N LEU A 127 4.57 12.24 2.07
CA LEU A 127 5.68 12.13 3.01
C LEU A 127 5.15 11.89 4.43
N PRO A 128 5.94 11.33 5.35
CA PRO A 128 5.50 10.99 6.71
C PRO A 128 4.81 12.13 7.47
N HIS A 129 5.34 13.36 7.37
CA HIS A 129 4.75 14.53 8.01
C HIS A 129 3.39 14.96 7.42
N GLN A 130 3.11 14.57 6.18
CA GLN A 130 1.84 14.85 5.52
C GLN A 130 0.73 13.90 5.98
N PHE A 131 1.08 12.70 6.47
CA PHE A 131 0.12 11.74 7.00
C PHE A 131 -0.66 12.32 8.19
N GLU A 132 -0.03 13.13 9.02
CA GLU A 132 -0.69 13.83 10.15
C GLU A 132 -1.84 14.73 9.68
N THR A 133 -1.74 15.29 8.49
CA THR A 133 -2.71 16.26 7.94
C THR A 133 -3.90 15.63 7.24
N ILE A 134 -3.89 14.31 7.04
CA ILE A 134 -5.04 13.57 6.48
C ILE A 134 -6.18 13.60 7.50
N SER A 135 -7.41 13.64 7.01
CA SER A 135 -8.61 13.60 7.85
C SER A 135 -8.69 12.31 8.65
N ASP A 136 -9.22 12.38 9.86
CA ASP A 136 -9.50 11.21 10.67
C ASP A 136 -10.58 10.33 10.03
N SER A 137 -10.58 9.05 10.36
CA SER A 137 -11.53 8.06 9.84
C SER A 137 -11.63 8.06 8.31
N TYR A 138 -10.49 8.20 7.62
CA TYR A 138 -10.47 8.31 6.17
C TYR A 138 -10.24 6.99 5.45
N TYR A 139 -9.38 6.10 6.00
CA TYR A 139 -8.94 4.88 5.34
C TYR A 139 -9.74 3.65 5.76
N ASN A 140 -10.01 2.75 4.81
CA ASN A 140 -10.58 1.42 5.08
C ASN A 140 -9.51 0.44 5.58
N ALA A 141 -8.28 0.61 5.11
CA ALA A 141 -7.17 -0.28 5.44
C ALA A 141 -5.85 0.49 5.52
N CYS A 142 -5.00 0.03 6.41
CA CYS A 142 -3.60 0.43 6.51
C CYS A 142 -2.72 -0.81 6.39
N PHE A 143 -1.65 -0.70 5.59
CA PHE A 143 -0.69 -1.78 5.40
C PHE A 143 0.71 -1.33 5.81
N ASN A 144 1.43 -2.24 6.45
CA ASN A 144 2.87 -2.12 6.67
C ASN A 144 3.52 -3.49 6.49
N ILE A 145 4.36 -3.61 5.49
CA ILE A 145 5.01 -4.86 5.14
C ILE A 145 6.51 -4.65 5.14
N SER A 146 7.19 -5.31 6.07
CA SER A 146 8.64 -5.34 6.17
C SER A 146 9.32 -3.97 6.24
N SER A 147 8.68 -3.00 6.93
CA SER A 147 9.30 -1.68 7.11
C SER A 147 9.33 -1.21 8.57
N PHE A 148 8.40 -1.61 9.43
CA PHE A 148 8.47 -1.22 10.85
C PHE A 148 9.72 -1.74 11.56
N HIS A 149 10.23 -2.92 11.19
CA HIS A 149 11.45 -3.46 11.80
C HIS A 149 12.71 -2.62 11.52
N GLU A 150 12.67 -1.72 10.53
CA GLU A 150 13.75 -0.79 10.20
C GLU A 150 13.64 0.55 10.94
N MET A 151 12.53 0.78 11.67
CA MET A 151 12.24 2.06 12.30
C MET A 151 12.53 2.04 13.80
N PRO A 152 12.94 3.19 14.39
CA PRO A 152 12.98 3.34 15.84
C PRO A 152 11.62 3.17 16.50
N ALA A 153 11.59 2.64 17.74
CA ALA A 153 10.35 2.33 18.46
C ALA A 153 9.41 3.55 18.62
N GLU A 154 9.98 4.74 18.86
CA GLU A 154 9.22 5.99 18.97
C GLU A 154 8.54 6.39 17.66
N VAL A 155 9.15 6.09 16.51
CA VAL A 155 8.57 6.34 15.18
C VAL A 155 7.42 5.37 14.94
N ILE A 156 7.60 4.08 15.28
CA ILE A 156 6.55 3.06 15.17
C ILE A 156 5.36 3.45 16.04
N LYS A 157 5.58 3.84 17.29
CA LYS A 157 4.52 4.30 18.20
C LYS A 157 3.72 5.45 17.57
N LYS A 158 4.42 6.45 17.02
CA LYS A 158 3.76 7.57 16.35
C LYS A 158 2.91 7.11 15.16
N TYR A 159 3.38 6.14 14.38
CA TYR A 159 2.58 5.57 13.29
C TYR A 159 1.34 4.84 13.81
N PHE A 160 1.43 4.07 14.89
CA PHE A 160 0.26 3.40 15.48
C PHE A 160 -0.77 4.43 15.96
N ASP A 161 -0.34 5.50 16.63
CA ASP A 161 -1.23 6.58 17.06
C ASP A 161 -1.94 7.23 15.87
N LEU A 162 -1.21 7.49 14.76
CA LEU A 162 -1.79 8.04 13.53
C LEU A 162 -2.75 7.05 12.86
N ILE A 163 -2.39 5.78 12.77
CA ILE A 163 -3.21 4.74 12.15
C ILE A 163 -4.56 4.63 12.87
N ASP A 164 -4.55 4.62 14.20
CA ASP A 164 -5.78 4.56 15.01
C ASP A 164 -6.74 5.70 14.69
N HIS A 165 -6.23 6.92 14.55
CA HIS A 165 -7.05 8.07 14.19
C HIS A 165 -7.50 8.07 12.70
N LYS A 166 -6.65 7.59 11.77
CA LYS A 166 -6.91 7.69 10.33
C LYS A 166 -7.71 6.53 9.76
N LEU A 167 -7.74 5.37 10.45
CA LEU A 167 -8.63 4.29 10.09
C LEU A 167 -10.07 4.61 10.46
N MET A 168 -10.99 4.31 9.55
CA MET A 168 -12.41 4.37 9.86
C MET A 168 -12.83 3.23 10.80
N ARG A 169 -13.94 3.40 11.49
CA ARG A 169 -14.48 2.34 12.34
C ARG A 169 -14.69 1.05 11.55
N GLY A 170 -14.09 -0.05 12.02
CA GLY A 170 -14.07 -1.33 11.32
C GLY A 170 -13.06 -1.40 10.17
N GLY A 171 -12.20 -0.41 10.04
CA GLY A 171 -11.02 -0.47 9.19
C GLY A 171 -10.02 -1.51 9.70
N ILE A 172 -9.11 -1.94 8.83
CA ILE A 172 -8.15 -3.00 9.13
C ILE A 172 -6.72 -2.47 9.11
N LEU A 173 -5.90 -2.96 10.02
CA LEU A 173 -4.45 -2.87 9.96
C LEU A 173 -3.89 -4.24 9.60
N TYR A 174 -3.15 -4.31 8.50
CA TYR A 174 -2.37 -5.48 8.12
C TYR A 174 -0.89 -5.17 8.26
N THR A 175 -0.21 -5.91 9.12
CA THR A 175 1.25 -5.80 9.26
C THR A 175 1.91 -7.16 9.12
N LYS A 176 3.02 -7.20 8.39
CA LYS A 176 3.86 -8.37 8.19
C LYS A 176 5.31 -7.93 8.32
N GLN A 177 6.03 -8.53 9.24
CA GLN A 177 7.45 -8.21 9.46
C GLN A 177 8.30 -9.46 9.25
N TRP A 178 9.53 -9.24 8.80
CA TRP A 178 10.55 -10.29 8.78
C TRP A 178 11.18 -10.32 10.17
N GLY A 179 11.13 -11.46 10.82
CA GLY A 179 11.77 -11.70 12.11
C GLY A 179 12.09 -13.17 12.22
N ASP A 180 13.26 -13.49 12.73
CA ASP A 180 13.69 -14.88 12.92
C ASP A 180 12.92 -15.56 14.05
N ASN A 181 12.20 -14.79 14.90
CA ASN A 181 11.37 -15.30 15.99
C ASN A 181 10.19 -14.37 16.26
N ALA A 182 9.04 -14.94 16.61
CA ALA A 182 7.86 -14.20 17.11
C ALA A 182 8.15 -13.33 18.35
N ASP A 183 9.25 -13.59 19.05
CA ASP A 183 9.71 -12.88 20.24
C ASP A 183 10.32 -11.52 19.93
N ASP A 184 10.63 -11.20 18.68
CA ASP A 184 11.20 -9.89 18.29
C ASP A 184 10.20 -8.73 18.43
N LEU A 185 8.91 -9.02 18.66
CA LEU A 185 7.92 -8.02 19.01
C LEU A 185 8.22 -7.32 20.35
N THR A 186 8.95 -7.97 21.26
CA THR A 186 9.40 -7.38 22.53
C THR A 186 10.37 -6.21 22.31
N LYS A 187 11.11 -6.22 21.20
CA LYS A 187 11.99 -5.13 20.77
C LYS A 187 11.25 -3.81 20.56
N TYR A 188 9.96 -3.89 20.27
CA TYR A 188 9.08 -2.74 20.06
C TYR A 188 8.17 -2.46 21.27
N ASN A 189 8.39 -3.09 22.44
CA ASN A 189 7.49 -3.09 23.60
C ASN A 189 6.06 -3.58 23.26
N LEU A 190 5.89 -4.33 22.19
CA LEU A 190 4.63 -4.96 21.81
C LEU A 190 4.59 -6.34 22.48
N THR A 191 4.01 -6.45 23.65
CA THR A 191 3.96 -7.68 24.44
C THR A 191 3.08 -8.77 23.85
N SER A 192 2.16 -8.48 22.98
CA SER A 192 1.49 -9.38 22.02
C SER A 192 0.54 -8.59 21.13
N LEU A 193 0.24 -9.09 19.92
CA LEU A 193 -0.87 -8.61 19.09
C LEU A 193 -2.26 -8.82 19.73
N ASN A 194 -2.34 -9.63 20.80
CA ASN A 194 -3.55 -9.90 21.55
C ASN A 194 -3.86 -8.83 22.64
N SER A 195 -3.03 -7.83 22.81
CA SER A 195 -3.20 -6.77 23.82
C SER A 195 -3.89 -5.50 23.27
N TYR A 196 -4.30 -5.51 22.01
CA TYR A 196 -5.14 -4.45 21.46
C TYR A 196 -6.61 -4.91 21.44
N PRO A 197 -7.54 -4.10 22.03
CA PRO A 197 -8.96 -4.42 22.05
C PRO A 197 -9.61 -4.40 20.66
#